data_8cfc5695c2548a27e3785b62a17dbd65
#
_entry.id   8cfc5695c2548a27e3785b62a17dbd65
#
_cell.length_a   1.000
_cell.length_b   1.000
_cell.length_c   1.000
_cell.angle_alpha   90.00
_cell.angle_beta   90.00
_cell.angle_gamma   90.00
#
_symmetry.space_group_name_H-M   'P 1'
#
loop_
_entity.id
_entity.type
_entity.pdbx_description
1 polymer ?
#
loop_
_entity_poly.entity_id
_entity_poly.type
_entity_poly.pdbx_seq_one_letter_code
_entity_poly.pdbx_strand_id
1 'polypeptide(L)'
;MIVVAGVLQRDGKLLIGQRMAGDRHALKWEFPGGKVEAGETPKQALHRELEEELGIDAVIGPEIARYEHNAPGRPPLILLFHKVDEYLGEPKPQTFEQILWEIPHVL
;
A
#
# COMPACT_ATOMS: atom_id res chain seq x y z
N MET A 1 0.48 -2.24 -16.07
CA MET A 1 0.35 -1.32 -14.91
C MET A 1 1.04 -1.93 -13.71
N ILE A 2 1.83 -1.16 -13.02
CA ILE A 2 2.52 -1.60 -11.80
C ILE A 2 1.90 -0.88 -10.61
N VAL A 3 1.51 -1.65 -9.61
CA VAL A 3 0.98 -1.14 -8.34
C VAL A 3 1.90 -1.64 -7.23
N VAL A 4 2.24 -0.76 -6.31
CA VAL A 4 3.11 -1.08 -5.18
C VAL A 4 2.34 -0.92 -3.87
N ALA A 5 2.50 -1.86 -2.96
CA ALA A 5 1.85 -1.85 -1.66
C ALA A 5 2.89 -1.99 -0.55
N GLY A 6 2.64 -1.33 0.57
CA GLY A 6 3.53 -1.31 1.72
C GLY A 6 3.05 -2.21 2.85
N VAL A 7 3.97 -2.99 3.41
CA VAL A 7 3.72 -3.83 4.57
C VAL A 7 4.40 -3.18 5.78
N LEU A 8 3.59 -2.48 6.58
CA LEU A 8 4.03 -1.87 7.83
C LEU A 8 3.68 -2.82 8.97
N GLN A 9 4.64 -3.09 9.83
CA GLN A 9 4.46 -4.02 10.95
C GLN A 9 4.69 -3.31 12.28
N ARG A 10 3.80 -3.57 13.24
CA ARG A 10 3.91 -3.07 14.60
C ARG A 10 3.30 -4.10 15.55
N ASP A 11 4.09 -4.57 16.52
CA ASP A 11 3.64 -5.54 17.53
C ASP A 11 2.97 -6.78 16.92
N GLY A 12 3.55 -7.29 15.82
CA GLY A 12 3.04 -8.47 15.13
C GLY A 12 1.81 -8.24 14.29
N LYS A 13 1.38 -7.00 14.13
CA LYS A 13 0.20 -6.62 13.34
C LYS A 13 0.63 -5.84 12.10
N LEU A 14 -0.21 -5.90 11.07
CA LEU A 14 0.00 -5.20 9.80
C LEU A 14 -1.01 -4.07 9.64
N LEU A 15 -0.57 -2.95 9.05
CA LEU A 15 -1.43 -1.80 8.81
C LEU A 15 -2.24 -2.00 7.55
N ILE A 16 -3.55 -1.85 7.68
CA ILE A 16 -4.48 -1.84 6.55
C ILE A 16 -5.34 -0.58 6.60
N GLY A 17 -5.79 -0.12 5.43
CA GLY A 17 -6.67 1.02 5.30
C GLY A 17 -7.98 0.64 4.64
N GLN A 18 -9.06 1.26 5.08
CA GLN A 18 -10.38 1.09 4.47
C GLN A 18 -10.62 2.22 3.46
N ARG A 19 -10.95 1.88 2.22
CA ARG A 19 -11.25 2.87 1.20
C ARG A 19 -12.48 3.68 1.58
N MET A 20 -12.49 4.96 1.20
CA MET A 20 -13.57 5.88 1.54
C MET A 20 -14.88 5.50 0.84
N ALA A 21 -15.99 5.83 1.48
CA ALA A 21 -17.30 5.75 0.85
C ALA A 21 -17.31 6.69 -0.37
N GLY A 22 -17.87 6.23 -1.48
CA GLY A 22 -17.87 7.00 -2.71
C GLY A 22 -16.70 6.72 -3.64
N ASP A 23 -15.65 6.07 -3.15
CA ASP A 23 -14.53 5.62 -3.95
C ASP A 23 -14.93 4.41 -4.80
N ARG A 24 -14.15 4.17 -5.86
CA ARG A 24 -14.17 2.89 -6.55
C ARG A 24 -13.71 1.82 -5.56
N HIS A 25 -14.43 0.72 -5.45
CA HIS A 25 -14.21 -0.31 -4.42
C HIS A 25 -14.38 0.24 -2.99
N ALA A 26 -15.41 1.07 -2.80
CA ALA A 26 -15.71 1.71 -1.53
C ALA A 26 -15.73 0.73 -0.35
N LEU A 27 -15.20 1.19 0.79
CA LEU A 27 -15.17 0.49 2.07
C LEU A 27 -14.43 -0.85 2.10
N LYS A 28 -13.69 -1.19 1.04
CA LYS A 28 -12.81 -2.36 1.05
C LYS A 28 -11.52 -2.06 1.80
N TRP A 29 -10.98 -3.08 2.44
CA TRP A 29 -9.72 -2.99 3.17
C TRP A 29 -8.56 -3.39 2.28
N GLU A 30 -7.45 -2.65 2.38
CA GLU A 30 -6.26 -2.90 1.56
C GLU A 30 -4.98 -2.46 2.28
N PHE A 31 -3.84 -2.97 1.79
CA PHE A 31 -2.55 -2.42 2.18
C PHE A 31 -2.39 -1.04 1.52
N PRO A 32 -1.73 -0.08 2.22
CA PRO A 32 -1.49 1.24 1.63
C PRO A 32 -0.52 1.15 0.45
N GLY A 33 -0.72 1.99 -0.55
CA GLY A 33 0.11 2.03 -1.75
C GLY A 33 -0.66 2.58 -2.94
N GLY A 34 -0.15 2.37 -4.13
CA GLY A 34 -0.78 2.86 -5.34
C GLY A 34 0.04 2.60 -6.59
N LYS A 35 -0.33 3.27 -7.67
CA LYS A 35 0.32 3.09 -8.96
C LYS A 35 1.71 3.69 -9.00
N VAL A 36 2.63 2.97 -9.63
CA VAL A 36 3.95 3.49 -9.99
C VAL A 36 3.76 4.37 -11.22
N GLU A 37 4.14 5.63 -11.12
CA GLU A 37 4.03 6.59 -12.20
C GLU A 37 5.28 6.59 -13.07
N ALA A 38 5.16 7.17 -14.27
CA ALA A 38 6.30 7.27 -15.19
C ALA A 38 7.45 8.01 -14.52
N GLY A 39 8.66 7.47 -14.66
CA GLY A 39 9.86 8.06 -14.08
C GLY A 39 10.12 7.70 -12.62
N GLU A 40 9.22 6.96 -11.97
CA GLU A 40 9.41 6.50 -10.60
C GLU A 40 9.88 5.06 -10.55
N THR A 41 10.74 4.75 -9.58
CA THR A 41 10.96 3.35 -9.17
C THR A 41 9.80 2.92 -8.28
N PRO A 42 9.57 1.61 -8.10
CA PRO A 42 8.55 1.14 -7.16
C PRO A 42 8.74 1.68 -5.74
N LYS A 43 9.98 1.77 -5.27
CA LYS A 43 10.27 2.32 -3.94
C LYS A 43 9.93 3.81 -3.84
N GLN A 44 10.25 4.58 -4.87
CA GLN A 44 9.90 6.01 -4.91
C GLN A 44 8.39 6.20 -4.91
N ALA A 45 7.68 5.40 -5.69
CA ALA A 45 6.22 5.45 -5.75
C ALA A 45 5.61 5.14 -4.38
N LEU A 46 6.09 4.09 -3.71
CA LEU A 46 5.57 3.72 -2.41
C LEU A 46 5.86 4.78 -1.35
N HIS A 47 7.06 5.35 -1.36
CA HIS A 47 7.39 6.46 -0.45
C HIS A 47 6.40 7.62 -0.62
N ARG A 48 6.12 8.01 -1.86
CA ARG A 48 5.16 9.07 -2.18
C ARG A 48 3.74 8.69 -1.73
N GLU A 49 3.28 7.49 -2.06
CA GLU A 49 1.93 7.03 -1.70
C GLU A 49 1.73 6.99 -0.19
N LEU A 50 2.70 6.51 0.58
CA LEU A 50 2.58 6.45 2.03
C LEU A 50 2.55 7.85 2.67
N GLU A 51 3.26 8.80 2.07
CA GLU A 51 3.17 10.19 2.51
C GLU A 51 1.76 10.76 2.23
N GLU A 52 1.23 10.53 1.04
CA GLU A 52 -0.10 11.00 0.66
C GLU A 52 -1.22 10.34 1.46
N GLU A 53 -1.13 9.04 1.67
CA GLU A 53 -2.21 8.26 2.29
C GLU A 53 -2.17 8.25 3.81
N LEU A 54 -0.98 8.27 4.40
CA LEU A 54 -0.79 8.10 5.83
C LEU A 54 -0.06 9.25 6.53
N GLY A 55 0.53 10.16 5.78
CA GLY A 55 1.29 11.29 6.33
C GLY A 55 2.60 10.90 6.99
N ILE A 56 3.19 9.78 6.57
CA ILE A 56 4.47 9.30 7.13
C ILE A 56 5.61 9.46 6.14
N ASP A 57 6.82 9.54 6.67
CA ASP A 57 8.05 9.53 5.90
C ASP A 57 8.68 8.14 6.04
N ALA A 58 8.49 7.30 5.04
CA ALA A 58 8.82 5.87 5.12
C ALA A 58 10.15 5.55 4.42
N VAL A 59 10.90 4.66 5.04
CA VAL A 59 12.07 4.00 4.43
C VAL A 59 11.59 2.67 3.86
N ILE A 60 11.58 2.58 2.53
CA ILE A 60 11.06 1.40 1.84
C ILE A 60 12.14 0.32 1.78
N GLY A 61 11.78 -0.84 2.27
CA GLY A 61 12.64 -2.01 2.29
C GLY A 61 12.47 -2.89 1.05
N PRO A 62 12.90 -4.15 1.14
CA PRO A 62 12.91 -5.05 -0.01
C PRO A 62 11.51 -5.46 -0.45
N GLU A 63 11.42 -5.84 -1.72
CA GLU A 63 10.24 -6.50 -2.27
C GLU A 63 10.14 -7.88 -1.61
N ILE A 64 8.98 -8.19 -1.04
CA ILE A 64 8.76 -9.45 -0.33
C ILE A 64 7.77 -10.37 -1.02
N ALA A 65 6.98 -9.84 -1.96
CA ALA A 65 6.05 -10.64 -2.74
C ALA A 65 5.72 -9.91 -4.05
N ARG A 66 5.37 -10.71 -5.07
CA ARG A 66 5.02 -10.17 -6.39
C ARG A 66 3.91 -11.03 -6.97
N TYR A 67 2.90 -10.39 -7.51
CA TYR A 67 1.79 -11.06 -8.18
C TYR A 67 1.55 -10.41 -9.53
N GLU A 68 1.31 -11.25 -10.55
CA GLU A 68 0.87 -10.80 -11.86
C GLU A 68 -0.56 -11.25 -12.08
N HIS A 69 -1.37 -10.36 -12.59
CA HIS A 69 -2.73 -10.66 -13.00
C HIS A 69 -2.90 -10.29 -14.46
N ASN A 70 -3.22 -11.28 -15.29
CA ASN A 70 -3.43 -11.12 -16.72
C ASN A 70 -4.88 -11.45 -17.04
N ALA A 71 -5.59 -10.50 -17.64
CA ALA A 71 -6.95 -10.68 -18.13
C ALA A 71 -6.99 -10.47 -19.63
N PRO A 72 -7.78 -11.26 -20.39
CA PRO A 72 -7.89 -11.08 -21.85
C PRO A 72 -8.28 -9.64 -22.21
N GLY A 73 -7.59 -9.06 -23.18
CA GLY A 73 -7.87 -7.73 -23.67
C GLY A 73 -7.46 -6.57 -22.77
N ARG A 74 -6.72 -6.84 -21.70
CA ARG A 74 -6.24 -5.81 -20.75
C ARG A 74 -4.73 -5.89 -20.57
N PRO A 75 -4.07 -4.74 -20.29
CA PRO A 75 -2.66 -4.76 -19.92
C PRO A 75 -2.43 -5.57 -18.66
N PRO A 76 -1.28 -6.24 -18.51
CA PRO A 76 -0.94 -6.93 -17.28
C PRO A 76 -0.95 -6.00 -16.08
N LEU A 77 -1.42 -6.50 -14.94
CA LEU A 77 -1.30 -5.85 -13.66
C LEU A 77 -0.20 -6.55 -12.86
N ILE A 78 0.79 -5.81 -12.43
CA ILE A 78 1.86 -6.32 -11.58
C ILE A 78 1.70 -5.66 -10.21
N LEU A 79 1.53 -6.46 -9.17
CA LEU A 79 1.41 -5.98 -7.80
C LEU A 79 2.66 -6.37 -7.03
N LEU A 80 3.36 -5.36 -6.52
CA LEU A 80 4.60 -5.52 -5.76
C LEU A 80 4.33 -5.17 -4.31
N PHE A 81 4.70 -6.09 -3.40
CA PHE A 81 4.66 -5.83 -1.97
C PHE A 81 6.06 -5.56 -1.45
N HIS A 82 6.24 -4.43 -0.80
CA HIS A 82 7.49 -4.06 -0.15
C HIS A 82 7.32 -3.96 1.35
N LYS A 83 8.29 -4.50 2.07
CA LYS A 83 8.39 -4.26 3.51
C LYS A 83 8.74 -2.78 3.72
N VAL A 84 8.12 -2.15 4.71
CA VAL A 84 8.50 -0.82 5.16
C VAL A 84 9.42 -1.02 6.36
N ASP A 85 10.70 -0.66 6.19
CA ASP A 85 11.73 -0.93 7.20
C ASP A 85 11.55 -0.04 8.43
N GLU A 86 11.27 1.24 8.20
CA GLU A 86 11.01 2.19 9.28
C GLU A 86 10.25 3.40 8.74
N TYR A 87 9.68 4.19 9.61
CA TYR A 87 8.97 5.40 9.22
C TYR A 87 8.99 6.43 10.34
N LEU A 88 8.91 7.70 9.95
CA LEU A 88 8.76 8.83 10.86
C LEU A 88 7.34 9.34 10.79
N GLY A 89 6.76 9.68 11.92
CA GLY A 89 5.39 10.14 12.02
C GLY A 89 4.43 9.02 12.39
N GLU A 90 3.30 9.37 12.97
CA GLU A 90 2.25 8.41 13.28
C GLU A 90 1.30 8.30 12.09
N PRO A 91 1.05 7.09 11.56
CA PRO A 91 0.12 6.92 10.45
C PRO A 91 -1.26 7.47 10.77
N LYS A 92 -1.82 8.22 9.82
CA LYS A 92 -3.16 8.81 9.90
C LYS A 92 -3.95 8.47 8.64
N PRO A 93 -5.27 8.30 8.73
CA PRO A 93 -6.09 7.96 7.57
C PRO A 93 -6.37 9.19 6.70
N GLN A 94 -5.36 9.73 6.03
CA GLN A 94 -5.50 10.94 5.21
C GLN A 94 -6.41 10.76 4.00
N THR A 95 -6.30 9.59 3.35
CA THR A 95 -7.14 9.25 2.18
C THR A 95 -7.98 7.99 2.40
N PHE A 96 -7.94 7.44 3.59
CA PHE A 96 -8.74 6.29 3.99
C PHE A 96 -9.89 6.72 4.90
N GLU A 97 -10.97 5.94 4.92
CA GLU A 97 -12.05 6.11 5.88
C GLU A 97 -11.52 5.88 7.29
N GLN A 98 -10.72 4.82 7.46
CA GLN A 98 -10.03 4.50 8.70
C GLN A 98 -8.84 3.58 8.41
N ILE A 99 -7.96 3.45 9.40
CA ILE A 99 -6.83 2.50 9.35
C ILE A 99 -6.88 1.62 10.59
N LEU A 100 -6.39 0.38 10.45
CA LEU A 100 -6.31 -0.58 11.54
C LEU A 100 -4.99 -1.33 11.49
N TRP A 101 -4.52 -1.72 12.65
CA TRP A 101 -3.43 -2.68 12.80
C TRP A 101 -4.05 -4.03 13.07
N GLU A 102 -3.88 -4.97 12.14
CA GLU A 102 -4.53 -6.28 12.18
C GLU A 102 -3.53 -7.42 12.21
N ILE A 103 -3.93 -8.55 12.84
CA ILE A 103 -3.11 -9.75 12.85
C ILE A 103 -3.15 -10.38 11.46
N PRO A 104 -2.00 -10.85 10.93
CA PRO A 104 -1.93 -11.35 9.55
C PRO A 104 -2.94 -12.45 9.20
N HIS A 105 -3.27 -13.33 10.13
CA HIS A 105 -4.15 -14.46 9.83
C HIS A 105 -5.63 -14.09 9.67
N VAL A 106 -6.01 -12.85 9.94
CA VAL A 106 -7.39 -12.38 9.70
C VAL A 106 -7.50 -11.54 8.43
N LEU A 107 -6.39 -11.37 7.73
CA LEU A 107 -6.35 -10.65 6.45
C LEU A 107 -6.57 -11.62 5.25
#